data_1e2fbd81122f98c0676a7e3203e84e69
#
_entry.id   1e2fbd81122f98c0676a7e3203e84e69
#
_cell.length_a   1.000
_cell.length_b   1.000
_cell.length_c   1.000
_cell.angle_alpha   90.00
_cell.angle_beta   90.00
_cell.angle_gamma   90.00
#
_symmetry.space_group_name_H-M   'P 1'
#
loop_
_entity.id
_entity.type
_entity.pdbx_description
1 polymer ?
#
loop_
_entity_poly.entity_id
_entity_poly.type
_entity_poly.pdbx_seq_one_letter_code
_entity_poly.pdbx_strand_id
1 'polypeptide(L)'
;MKQKVGLLVDSLQVSKQFKDFIDMSLTANNYEITTIIVNDARILSAGPRKKIFEYIRKRGFSKFLNKFFFLILCRLEKKIISRKLIYKNFYNRYELLESDFEVIKVSPIISESGLSYTYDDSDLEKIKSANLKLLVRGGRGILRGKILTCCPGGIISFHHADNDVNRGGPA
;
A
#
# COMPACT_ATOMS: atom_id res chain seq x y z
N MET A 1 1.53 -28.76 -6.14
CA MET A 1 2.48 -27.77 -5.61
C MET A 1 1.76 -26.45 -5.51
N LYS A 2 1.77 -25.77 -4.33
CA LYS A 2 1.13 -24.47 -4.17
C LYS A 2 1.88 -23.40 -4.96
N GLN A 3 1.17 -22.42 -5.49
CA GLN A 3 1.78 -21.27 -6.17
C GLN A 3 2.32 -20.28 -5.13
N LYS A 4 3.57 -19.86 -5.28
CA LYS A 4 4.19 -18.86 -4.40
C LYS A 4 3.67 -17.46 -4.73
N VAL A 5 3.13 -16.78 -3.75
CA VAL A 5 2.60 -15.42 -3.87
C VAL A 5 3.40 -14.48 -2.98
N GLY A 6 3.80 -13.34 -3.50
CA GLY A 6 4.43 -12.26 -2.74
C GLY A 6 3.44 -11.18 -2.36
N LEU A 7 3.67 -10.54 -1.22
CA LEU A 7 2.89 -9.40 -0.77
C LEU A 7 3.77 -8.14 -0.79
N LEU A 8 3.42 -7.14 -1.62
CA LEU A 8 4.13 -5.87 -1.71
C LEU A 8 3.44 -4.82 -0.83
N VAL A 9 4.10 -4.39 0.24
CA VAL A 9 3.56 -3.50 1.27
C VAL A 9 4.50 -2.34 1.60
N ASP A 10 3.99 -1.29 2.26
CA ASP A 10 4.81 -0.15 2.69
C ASP A 10 5.43 -0.35 4.09
N SER A 11 4.99 -1.35 4.85
CA SER A 11 5.53 -1.72 6.16
C SER A 11 5.05 -3.11 6.56
N LEU A 12 5.68 -3.70 7.58
CA LEU A 12 5.22 -4.97 8.17
C LEU A 12 3.93 -4.80 9.00
N GLN A 13 3.48 -3.57 9.25
CA GLN A 13 2.18 -3.30 9.84
C GLN A 13 1.10 -3.22 8.77
N VAL A 14 0.32 -4.29 8.65
CA VAL A 14 -0.73 -4.44 7.63
C VAL A 14 -2.12 -4.19 8.20
N SER A 15 -3.09 -3.95 7.32
CA SER A 15 -4.50 -3.85 7.70
C SER A 15 -5.09 -5.24 8.00
N LYS A 16 -6.27 -5.26 8.65
CA LYS A 16 -7.00 -6.50 8.90
C LYS A 16 -7.23 -7.31 7.63
N GLN A 17 -7.59 -6.68 6.53
CA GLN A 17 -7.87 -7.34 5.26
C GLN A 17 -6.63 -8.10 4.73
N PHE A 18 -5.43 -7.52 4.85
CA PHE A 18 -4.20 -8.20 4.47
C PHE A 18 -3.84 -9.32 5.44
N LYS A 19 -4.09 -9.13 6.74
CA LYS A 19 -3.91 -10.20 7.73
C LYS A 19 -4.84 -11.37 7.43
N ASP A 20 -6.14 -11.11 7.19
CA ASP A 20 -7.11 -12.13 6.84
C ASP A 20 -6.72 -12.86 5.53
N PHE A 21 -6.21 -12.14 4.53
CA PHE A 21 -5.73 -12.72 3.29
C PHE A 21 -4.52 -13.66 3.51
N ILE A 22 -3.60 -13.28 4.39
CA ILE A 22 -2.47 -14.12 4.79
C ILE A 22 -2.98 -15.37 5.51
N ASP A 23 -3.90 -15.21 6.48
CA ASP A 23 -4.46 -16.33 7.23
C ASP A 23 -5.22 -17.31 6.32
N MET A 24 -5.95 -16.82 5.33
CA MET A 24 -6.59 -17.65 4.31
C MET A 24 -5.58 -18.46 3.50
N SER A 25 -4.39 -17.92 3.25
CA SER A 25 -3.34 -18.65 2.50
C SER A 25 -2.83 -19.88 3.22
N LEU A 26 -2.90 -19.91 4.56
CA LEU A 26 -2.47 -21.06 5.37
C LEU A 26 -3.32 -22.31 5.11
N THR A 27 -4.62 -22.11 4.83
CA THR A 27 -5.57 -23.20 4.56
C THR A 27 -5.83 -23.42 3.08
N ALA A 28 -5.34 -22.53 2.20
CA ALA A 28 -5.50 -22.67 0.76
C ALA A 28 -4.70 -23.84 0.20
N ASN A 29 -5.29 -24.56 -0.77
CA ASN A 29 -4.63 -25.71 -1.42
C ASN A 29 -3.81 -25.33 -2.64
N ASN A 30 -4.06 -24.16 -3.24
CA ASN A 30 -3.53 -23.75 -4.54
C ASN A 30 -2.49 -22.65 -4.48
N TYR A 31 -2.40 -21.89 -3.38
CA TYR A 31 -1.39 -20.83 -3.20
C TYR A 31 -0.91 -20.74 -1.76
N GLU A 32 0.24 -20.10 -1.58
CA GLU A 32 0.83 -19.75 -0.28
C GLU A 32 1.52 -18.40 -0.37
N ILE A 33 1.44 -17.60 0.69
CA ILE A 33 2.21 -16.35 0.79
C ILE A 33 3.54 -16.68 1.46
N THR A 34 4.63 -16.60 0.69
CA THR A 34 5.97 -16.97 1.16
C THR A 34 6.86 -15.75 1.40
N THR A 35 6.60 -14.66 0.71
CA THR A 35 7.52 -13.51 0.66
C THR A 35 6.78 -12.21 0.87
N ILE A 36 7.31 -11.37 1.77
CA ILE A 36 6.86 -10.01 2.00
C ILE A 36 7.89 -9.04 1.41
N ILE A 37 7.48 -8.25 0.45
CA ILE A 37 8.31 -7.21 -0.16
C ILE A 37 7.94 -5.89 0.48
N VAL A 38 8.87 -5.27 1.20
CA VAL A 38 8.65 -4.03 1.92
C VAL A 38 9.27 -2.87 1.16
N ASN A 39 8.43 -1.89 0.81
CA ASN A 39 8.89 -0.62 0.25
C ASN A 39 9.56 0.21 1.35
N ASP A 40 10.89 0.21 1.40
CA ASP A 40 11.67 1.11 2.25
C ASP A 40 11.79 2.49 1.55
N ALA A 41 10.65 3.09 1.29
CA ALA A 41 10.59 4.44 0.76
C ALA A 41 10.90 5.41 1.90
N ARG A 42 12.13 5.87 2.00
CA ARG A 42 12.45 7.06 2.77
C ARG A 42 11.75 8.24 2.11
N ILE A 43 10.49 8.46 2.45
CA ILE A 43 9.78 9.67 2.03
C ILE A 43 10.52 10.82 2.70
N LEU A 44 11.37 11.49 1.94
CA LEU A 44 11.94 12.80 2.27
C LEU A 44 10.76 13.79 2.32
N SER A 45 9.96 13.66 3.37
CA SER A 45 8.79 14.51 3.53
C SER A 45 9.26 15.83 4.08
N ALA A 46 9.17 16.88 3.28
CA ALA A 46 9.22 18.25 3.78
C ALA A 46 8.30 18.33 5.01
N GLY A 47 8.76 19.00 6.07
CA GLY A 47 8.01 19.11 7.32
C GLY A 47 6.58 19.61 7.08
N PRO A 48 5.61 19.26 7.94
CA PRO A 48 4.20 19.55 7.70
C PRO A 48 3.92 21.03 7.46
N ARG A 49 4.62 21.94 8.12
CA ARG A 49 4.48 23.38 7.94
C ARG A 49 4.85 23.84 6.53
N LYS A 50 5.97 23.31 5.98
CA LYS A 50 6.42 23.65 4.63
C LYS A 50 5.43 23.16 3.57
N LYS A 51 4.88 21.95 3.75
CA LYS A 51 3.84 21.40 2.86
C LYS A 51 2.55 22.22 2.89
N ILE A 52 2.11 22.71 4.05
CA ILE A 52 0.93 23.54 4.19
C ILE A 52 1.13 24.86 3.46
N PHE A 53 2.26 25.54 3.69
CA PHE A 53 2.56 26.82 3.06
C PHE A 53 2.65 26.69 1.52
N GLU A 54 3.33 25.67 1.02
CA GLU A 54 3.41 25.38 -0.42
C GLU A 54 2.02 25.07 -1.02
N TYR A 55 1.19 24.34 -0.30
CA TYR A 55 -0.17 24.04 -0.74
C TYR A 55 -1.01 25.30 -0.86
N ILE A 56 -0.98 26.18 0.16
CA ILE A 56 -1.72 27.47 0.16
C ILE A 56 -1.23 28.34 -1.00
N ARG A 57 0.09 28.44 -1.20
CA ARG A 57 0.69 29.24 -2.29
C ARG A 57 0.28 28.72 -3.66
N LYS A 58 0.25 27.40 -3.87
CA LYS A 58 -0.06 26.78 -5.18
C LYS A 58 -1.56 26.68 -5.47
N ARG A 59 -2.41 26.50 -4.48
CA ARG A 59 -3.82 26.16 -4.65
C ARG A 59 -4.78 27.20 -4.11
N GLY A 60 -4.30 28.17 -3.33
CA GLY A 60 -5.09 29.21 -2.68
C GLY A 60 -5.66 28.78 -1.33
N PHE A 61 -5.95 29.78 -0.50
CA PHE A 61 -6.43 29.60 0.88
C PHE A 61 -7.80 28.92 0.97
N SER A 62 -8.72 29.24 0.03
CA SER A 62 -10.06 28.62 0.00
C SER A 62 -9.99 27.09 -0.18
N LYS A 63 -9.13 26.61 -1.10
CA LYS A 63 -8.93 25.17 -1.31
C LYS A 63 -8.26 24.50 -0.11
N PHE A 64 -7.39 25.23 0.59
CA PHE A 64 -6.82 24.74 1.84
C PHE A 64 -7.89 24.57 2.93
N LEU A 65 -8.80 25.55 3.11
CA LEU A 65 -9.89 25.44 4.07
C LEU A 65 -10.81 24.26 3.76
N ASN A 66 -11.22 24.10 2.49
CA ASN A 66 -12.05 22.96 2.09
C ASN A 66 -11.38 21.63 2.41
N LYS A 67 -10.08 21.49 2.12
CA LYS A 67 -9.32 20.28 2.47
C LYS A 67 -9.21 20.09 3.98
N PHE A 68 -9.02 21.15 4.74
CA PHE A 68 -8.94 21.10 6.20
C PHE A 68 -10.26 20.63 6.82
N PHE A 69 -11.40 21.20 6.41
CA PHE A 69 -12.72 20.75 6.86
C PHE A 69 -13.01 19.30 6.45
N PHE A 70 -12.67 18.93 5.23
CA PHE A 70 -12.80 17.54 4.79
C PHE A 70 -12.01 16.58 5.68
N LEU A 71 -10.77 16.91 6.05
CA LEU A 71 -9.96 16.07 6.94
C LEU A 71 -10.55 15.99 8.36
N ILE A 72 -11.18 17.07 8.85
CA ILE A 72 -11.89 17.05 10.13
C ILE A 72 -13.09 16.09 10.04
N LEU A 73 -13.91 16.20 8.99
CA LEU A 73 -15.05 15.31 8.77
C LEU A 73 -14.61 13.84 8.71
N CYS A 74 -13.57 13.51 7.95
CA CYS A 74 -13.03 12.16 7.89
C CYS A 74 -12.55 11.64 9.27
N ARG A 75 -11.96 12.52 10.10
CA ARG A 75 -11.56 12.13 11.47
C ARG A 75 -12.75 11.87 12.37
N LEU A 76 -13.80 12.69 12.28
CA LEU A 76 -15.03 12.51 13.04
C LEU A 76 -15.75 11.23 12.60
N GLU A 77 -15.88 11.02 11.31
CA GLU A 77 -16.44 9.80 10.73
C GLU A 77 -15.69 8.56 11.22
N LYS A 78 -14.36 8.57 11.10
CA LYS A 78 -13.52 7.48 11.61
C LYS A 78 -13.77 7.21 13.10
N LYS A 79 -13.88 8.26 13.93
CA LYS A 79 -14.15 8.14 15.36
C LYS A 79 -15.53 7.54 15.65
N ILE A 80 -16.54 7.90 14.85
CA ILE A 80 -17.91 7.36 14.98
C ILE A 80 -17.96 5.91 14.52
N ILE A 81 -17.41 5.61 13.33
CA ILE A 81 -17.43 4.29 12.74
C ILE A 81 -16.64 3.29 13.60
N SER A 82 -15.47 3.68 14.11
CA SER A 82 -14.64 2.80 14.95
C SER A 82 -15.30 2.37 16.26
N ARG A 83 -16.35 3.10 16.71
CA ARG A 83 -17.15 2.73 17.91
C ARG A 83 -18.18 1.66 17.64
N LYS A 84 -18.58 1.43 16.38
CA LYS A 84 -19.53 0.39 16.02
C LYS A 84 -18.87 -0.98 16.07
N LEU A 85 -19.54 -1.96 16.68
CA LEU A 85 -19.00 -3.30 16.91
C LEU A 85 -18.48 -3.95 15.61
N ILE A 86 -19.22 -3.80 14.50
CA ILE A 86 -18.88 -4.35 13.17
C ILE A 86 -17.54 -3.80 12.65
N TYR A 87 -17.21 -2.54 12.97
CA TYR A 87 -16.02 -1.86 12.46
C TYR A 87 -14.91 -1.72 13.49
N LYS A 88 -15.09 -2.27 14.70
CA LYS A 88 -14.15 -2.12 15.82
C LYS A 88 -12.71 -2.47 15.43
N ASN A 89 -12.55 -3.52 14.62
CA ASN A 89 -11.24 -4.02 14.20
C ASN A 89 -10.82 -3.55 12.80
N PHE A 90 -11.65 -2.75 12.11
CA PHE A 90 -11.36 -2.34 10.72
C PHE A 90 -10.10 -1.49 10.60
N TYR A 91 -9.83 -0.65 11.59
CA TYR A 91 -8.67 0.24 11.61
C TYR A 91 -7.46 -0.33 12.36
N ASN A 92 -7.57 -1.55 12.89
CA ASN A 92 -6.45 -2.19 13.57
C ASN A 92 -5.33 -2.49 12.58
N ARG A 93 -4.09 -2.34 13.06
CA ARG A 93 -2.90 -2.75 12.36
C ARG A 93 -2.38 -4.03 13.01
N TYR A 94 -1.90 -4.93 12.19
CA TYR A 94 -1.36 -6.22 12.58
C TYR A 94 0.09 -6.26 12.13
N GLU A 95 0.98 -6.59 13.03
CA GLU A 95 2.40 -6.74 12.74
C GLU A 95 2.66 -8.14 12.20
N LEU A 96 3.36 -8.20 11.07
CA LEU A 96 3.83 -9.46 10.49
C LEU A 96 5.20 -9.75 11.07
N LEU A 97 5.40 -10.99 11.55
CA LEU A 97 6.68 -11.44 12.08
C LEU A 97 7.62 -11.76 10.92
N GLU A 98 8.82 -11.19 10.94
CA GLU A 98 9.85 -11.47 9.92
C GLU A 98 10.28 -12.94 9.91
N SER A 99 10.08 -13.68 11.02
CA SER A 99 10.38 -15.11 11.12
C SER A 99 9.48 -15.99 10.26
N ASP A 100 8.30 -15.52 9.88
CA ASP A 100 7.29 -16.34 9.21
C ASP A 100 7.36 -16.23 7.68
N PHE A 101 8.16 -15.29 7.16
CA PHE A 101 8.24 -14.96 5.74
C PHE A 101 9.66 -14.65 5.31
N GLU A 102 9.95 -14.86 4.04
CA GLU A 102 11.10 -14.23 3.40
C GLU A 102 10.81 -12.73 3.25
N VAL A 103 11.61 -11.86 3.87
CA VAL A 103 11.42 -10.40 3.81
C VAL A 103 12.43 -9.77 2.87
N ILE A 104 11.95 -9.18 1.77
CA ILE A 104 12.77 -8.46 0.79
C ILE A 104 12.50 -6.96 0.95
N LYS A 105 13.55 -6.17 1.26
CA LYS A 105 13.45 -4.70 1.33
C LYS A 105 13.86 -4.11 -0.01
N VAL A 106 13.02 -3.24 -0.57
CA VAL A 106 13.23 -2.55 -1.85
C VAL A 106 13.01 -1.05 -1.69
N SER A 107 13.73 -0.25 -2.47
CA SER A 107 13.68 1.21 -2.40
C SER A 107 13.06 1.80 -3.66
N PRO A 108 11.74 2.05 -3.70
CA PRO A 108 11.12 2.58 -4.88
C PRO A 108 11.60 3.99 -5.20
N ILE A 109 11.82 4.25 -6.49
CA ILE A 109 12.04 5.57 -7.04
C ILE A 109 10.69 6.24 -7.19
N ILE A 110 10.46 7.29 -6.41
CA ILE A 110 9.18 8.01 -6.37
C ILE A 110 9.22 9.17 -7.36
N SER A 111 8.20 9.29 -8.22
CA SER A 111 8.07 10.43 -9.14
C SER A 111 7.96 11.76 -8.38
N GLU A 112 8.27 12.88 -9.05
CA GLU A 112 8.15 14.23 -8.48
C GLU A 112 6.74 14.54 -7.94
N SER A 113 5.71 14.01 -8.58
CA SER A 113 4.33 14.13 -8.10
C SER A 113 4.04 13.33 -6.82
N GLY A 114 4.92 12.38 -6.44
CA GLY A 114 4.73 11.46 -5.33
C GLY A 114 3.74 10.32 -5.61
N LEU A 115 3.21 10.23 -6.83
CA LEU A 115 2.12 9.30 -7.16
C LEU A 115 2.60 8.00 -7.79
N SER A 116 3.74 8.00 -8.49
CA SER A 116 4.22 6.83 -9.22
C SER A 116 5.50 6.27 -8.61
N TYR A 117 5.57 4.94 -8.57
CA TYR A 117 6.69 4.16 -8.04
C TYR A 117 7.28 3.30 -9.14
N THR A 118 8.59 3.42 -9.34
CA THR A 118 9.41 2.54 -10.18
C THR A 118 10.51 1.93 -9.34
N TYR A 119 11.15 0.89 -9.83
CA TYR A 119 12.23 0.19 -9.13
C TYR A 119 13.43 0.05 -10.04
N ASP A 120 14.61 0.09 -9.49
CA ASP A 120 15.83 -0.19 -10.23
C ASP A 120 15.98 -1.69 -10.52
N ASP A 121 16.94 -2.02 -11.40
CA ASP A 121 17.12 -3.41 -11.82
C ASP A 121 17.64 -4.28 -10.67
N SER A 122 18.37 -3.75 -9.69
CA SER A 122 18.87 -4.50 -8.54
C SER A 122 17.74 -4.95 -7.62
N ASP A 123 16.78 -4.08 -7.34
CA ASP A 123 15.60 -4.42 -6.54
C ASP A 123 14.66 -5.38 -7.29
N LEU A 124 14.54 -5.22 -8.61
CA LEU A 124 13.77 -6.15 -9.44
C LEU A 124 14.38 -7.57 -9.46
N GLU A 125 15.71 -7.69 -9.50
CA GLU A 125 16.39 -8.99 -9.42
C GLU A 125 16.17 -9.67 -8.06
N LYS A 126 16.16 -8.92 -6.94
CA LYS A 126 15.80 -9.48 -5.63
C LYS A 126 14.37 -10.05 -5.63
N ILE A 127 13.41 -9.32 -6.24
CA ILE A 127 12.03 -9.81 -6.36
C ILE A 127 11.94 -11.05 -7.24
N LYS A 128 12.62 -11.07 -8.37
CA LYS A 128 12.62 -12.22 -9.29
C LYS A 128 13.27 -13.46 -8.67
N SER A 129 14.33 -13.29 -7.87
CA SER A 129 15.03 -14.44 -7.22
C SER A 129 14.14 -15.21 -6.25
N ALA A 130 13.07 -14.59 -5.72
CA ALA A 130 12.08 -15.26 -4.88
C ALA A 130 11.16 -16.22 -5.67
N ASN A 131 11.23 -16.24 -7.01
CA ASN A 131 10.46 -17.14 -7.88
C ASN A 131 8.94 -17.09 -7.61
N LEU A 132 8.41 -15.91 -7.45
CA LEU A 132 6.99 -15.68 -7.17
C LEU A 132 6.17 -15.84 -8.46
N LYS A 133 5.02 -16.48 -8.33
CA LYS A 133 4.05 -16.58 -9.43
C LYS A 133 3.31 -15.26 -9.62
N LEU A 134 3.00 -14.58 -8.53
CA LEU A 134 2.12 -13.40 -8.49
C LEU A 134 2.54 -12.48 -7.36
N LEU A 135 2.36 -11.16 -7.54
CA LEU A 135 2.41 -10.18 -6.47
C LEU A 135 1.01 -9.68 -6.13
N VAL A 136 0.71 -9.58 -4.83
CA VAL A 136 -0.47 -8.88 -4.32
C VAL A 136 -0.02 -7.59 -3.67
N ARG A 137 -0.56 -6.47 -4.12
CA ARG A 137 -0.14 -5.15 -3.68
C ARG A 137 -1.04 -4.59 -2.59
N GLY A 138 -0.43 -4.19 -1.47
CA GLY A 138 -1.06 -3.50 -0.35
C GLY A 138 -0.49 -2.11 -0.04
N GLY A 139 0.45 -1.65 -0.87
CA GLY A 139 1.13 -0.36 -0.67
C GLY A 139 0.48 0.80 -1.44
N ARG A 140 1.04 2.01 -1.23
CA ARG A 140 0.59 3.27 -1.86
C ARG A 140 1.22 3.47 -3.25
N GLY A 141 0.75 4.51 -3.94
CA GLY A 141 1.29 4.98 -5.23
C GLY A 141 0.83 4.11 -6.40
N ILE A 142 1.21 4.44 -7.60
CA ILE A 142 0.92 3.72 -8.85
C ILE A 142 2.21 3.03 -9.29
N LEU A 143 2.20 1.72 -9.39
CA LEU A 143 3.35 0.98 -9.88
C LEU A 143 3.53 1.21 -11.38
N ARG A 144 4.76 1.43 -11.82
CA ARG A 144 5.13 1.63 -13.22
C ARG A 144 6.42 0.91 -13.60
N GLY A 145 6.58 0.66 -14.90
CA GLY A 145 7.79 0.08 -15.47
C GLY A 145 7.91 -1.43 -15.25
N LYS A 146 9.13 -1.92 -15.20
CA LYS A 146 9.49 -3.35 -15.23
C LYS A 146 8.91 -4.17 -14.06
N ILE A 147 8.53 -3.54 -12.93
CA ILE A 147 7.89 -4.24 -11.81
C ILE A 147 6.60 -4.95 -12.22
N LEU A 148 5.86 -4.39 -13.19
CA LEU A 148 4.57 -4.93 -13.63
C LEU A 148 4.68 -6.32 -14.26
N THR A 149 5.88 -6.67 -14.74
CA THR A 149 6.18 -7.93 -15.42
C THR A 149 7.25 -8.77 -14.69
N CYS A 150 7.57 -8.41 -13.43
CA CYS A 150 8.60 -9.14 -12.68
C CYS A 150 8.17 -10.55 -12.25
N CYS A 151 6.85 -10.80 -12.17
CA CYS A 151 6.26 -12.10 -11.89
C CYS A 151 5.45 -12.60 -13.09
N PRO A 152 5.45 -13.89 -13.42
CA PRO A 152 4.70 -14.43 -14.56
C PRO A 152 3.19 -14.17 -14.53
N GLY A 153 2.59 -14.12 -13.33
CA GLY A 153 1.18 -13.80 -13.13
C GLY A 153 0.88 -12.31 -12.97
N GLY A 154 1.93 -11.46 -13.02
CA GLY A 154 1.79 -10.02 -12.87
C GLY A 154 1.51 -9.57 -11.44
N ILE A 155 0.76 -8.47 -11.29
CA ILE A 155 0.45 -7.84 -10.00
C ILE A 155 -1.06 -7.65 -9.85
N ILE A 156 -1.63 -8.11 -8.75
CA ILE A 156 -2.99 -7.80 -8.33
C ILE A 156 -2.97 -6.66 -7.32
N SER A 157 -3.82 -5.65 -7.54
CA SER A 157 -4.01 -4.55 -6.61
C SER A 157 -5.49 -4.45 -6.24
N PHE A 158 -5.77 -4.31 -4.95
CA PHE A 158 -7.12 -4.01 -4.50
C PHE A 158 -7.48 -2.56 -4.82
N HIS A 159 -8.63 -2.36 -5.44
CA HIS A 159 -9.17 -1.04 -5.69
C HIS A 159 -10.35 -0.80 -4.75
N HIS A 160 -10.30 0.30 -3.98
CA HIS A 160 -11.28 0.60 -2.94
C HIS A 160 -12.42 1.52 -3.39
N ALA A 161 -12.42 1.93 -4.66
CA ALA A 161 -13.43 2.82 -5.20
C ALA A 161 -14.19 2.17 -6.34
N ASP A 162 -15.43 2.60 -6.55
CA ASP A 162 -16.20 2.26 -7.72
C ASP A 162 -15.53 2.88 -8.97
N ASN A 163 -15.12 2.04 -9.89
CA ASN A 163 -14.44 2.46 -11.11
C ASN A 163 -15.30 3.33 -12.02
N ASP A 164 -16.62 3.22 -11.92
CA ASP A 164 -17.56 4.01 -12.71
C ASP A 164 -17.76 5.42 -12.15
N VAL A 165 -17.56 5.58 -10.83
CA VAL A 165 -17.72 6.85 -10.11
C VAL A 165 -16.40 7.57 -9.89
N ASN A 166 -15.34 6.85 -9.51
CA ASN A 166 -14.04 7.44 -9.17
C ASN A 166 -12.87 6.52 -9.51
N ARG A 167 -12.16 6.83 -10.58
CA ARG A 167 -10.99 6.06 -11.05
C ARG A 167 -9.72 6.31 -10.26
N GLY A 168 -9.77 6.34 -8.97
CA GLY A 168 -8.63 6.50 -8.10
C GLY A 168 -8.58 7.88 -7.47
N GLY A 169 -9.02 7.93 -6.27
CA GLY A 169 -8.80 8.99 -5.30
C GLY A 169 -8.23 8.38 -4.04
N PRO A 170 -7.71 9.20 -3.13
CA PRO A 170 -7.40 8.71 -1.81
C PRO A 170 -8.68 8.21 -1.16
N ALA A 171 -8.65 6.95 -0.74
CA ALA A 171 -9.65 6.44 0.20
C ALA A 171 -9.52 7.19 1.52
#